data_7591f6367f6d6c038fe21f8b664549a4
#
_entry.id   7591f6367f6d6c038fe21f8b664549a4
#
_cell.length_a   1.000
_cell.length_b   1.000
_cell.length_c   1.000
_cell.angle_alpha   90.00
_cell.angle_beta   90.00
_cell.angle_gamma   90.00
#
_symmetry.space_group_name_H-M   'P 1'
#
loop_
_entity.id
_entity.type
_entity.pdbx_description
1 polymer ?
#
loop_
_entity_poly.entity_id
_entity_poly.type
_entity_poly.pdbx_seq_one_letter_code
_entity_poly.pdbx_strand_id
1 'polypeptide(L)'
;IRQLAKKYHIEIEERELTAEEKQKQDDRESMFIVNEFANKWFHEQLWNTPEGTAVAMSYLRQRGLREDIIRKFQIGYSPEKAALWDAAKKKGFQEKYLLNDSQNAPYIGTGVCGKSENGRLYDRFRGRVMFPFLSISGKVVGFSGRLMVKNDKVGKYVNSPTSLIYEKHNELFGLYQAKQAISKNNSCYLVEGQMDVIQLVQSGIENVVASGGTALTINQIRLIHRFTENIVLLYDGDKAGIKAALRGIDMMLEEGINVRVILLPEGEDPDSFAKSHNASDLKAFLESNQHDFIRFKTQLLMEDAQNDPTKRSEMILQIVRSIAVIPEVIKRQVYIKDTAILLSLPEDVLTRKVAELRKQAADERQKRKITNGQANTLSPDPTPDPQPTNPTPEPIAQPLSHKERNILNLIQVLIRYGERVLYQTEDQMITVGEYIITEINNDSIDIPNPLHKLVIDEYVANYQAPQFVASVFFQHHPNAAISQLAVDMIADKYQLSRMYSKRSISENVTQE
;
A
#
# COMPACT_ATOMS: atom_id res chain seq x y z
N ILE A 1 -6.91 -7.44 19.98
CA ILE A 1 -8.30 -7.06 20.21
C ILE A 1 -8.96 -8.09 21.13
N ARG A 2 -9.07 -9.40 20.79
CA ARG A 2 -9.69 -10.43 21.65
C ARG A 2 -9.13 -10.48 23.08
N GLN A 3 -7.79 -10.36 23.25
CA GLN A 3 -7.17 -10.30 24.58
C GLN A 3 -7.54 -9.02 25.37
N LEU A 4 -7.61 -7.88 24.68
CA LEU A 4 -8.02 -6.62 25.29
C LEU A 4 -9.50 -6.64 25.64
N ALA A 5 -10.37 -7.10 24.75
CA ALA A 5 -11.78 -7.26 25.01
C ALA A 5 -12.04 -8.18 26.21
N LYS A 6 -11.33 -9.33 26.28
CA LYS A 6 -11.41 -10.24 27.44
C LYS A 6 -10.89 -9.57 28.73
N LYS A 7 -9.83 -8.76 28.63
CA LYS A 7 -9.27 -8.03 29.78
C LYS A 7 -10.18 -6.92 30.30
N TYR A 8 -10.92 -6.28 29.41
CA TYR A 8 -11.82 -5.16 29.76
C TYR A 8 -13.28 -5.53 29.75
N HIS A 9 -13.60 -6.85 29.65
CA HIS A 9 -14.97 -7.39 29.64
C HIS A 9 -15.88 -6.76 28.56
N ILE A 10 -15.30 -6.43 27.41
CA ILE A 10 -16.04 -5.93 26.25
C ILE A 10 -16.56 -7.12 25.46
N GLU A 11 -17.86 -7.25 25.32
CA GLU A 11 -18.47 -8.25 24.42
C GLU A 11 -18.19 -7.85 22.97
N ILE A 12 -17.46 -8.73 22.25
CA ILE A 12 -17.26 -8.60 20.82
C ILE A 12 -18.31 -9.50 20.15
N GLU A 13 -19.19 -8.93 19.36
CA GLU A 13 -20.02 -9.74 18.45
C GLU A 13 -19.12 -10.45 17.44
N GLU A 14 -18.85 -11.72 17.67
CA GLU A 14 -18.11 -12.56 16.75
C GLU A 14 -19.09 -13.09 15.69
N ARG A 15 -18.98 -12.57 14.47
CA ARG A 15 -19.66 -13.20 13.33
C ARG A 15 -19.14 -14.63 13.18
N GLU A 16 -20.04 -15.60 13.20
CA GLU A 16 -19.67 -16.97 12.88
C GLU A 16 -19.09 -17.06 11.47
N LEU A 17 -17.85 -17.52 11.39
CA LEU A 17 -17.18 -17.76 10.11
C LEU A 17 -17.86 -18.95 9.41
N THR A 18 -18.06 -18.84 8.11
CA THR A 18 -18.50 -19.98 7.30
C THR A 18 -17.47 -21.12 7.36
N ALA A 19 -17.87 -22.34 7.04
CA ALA A 19 -16.96 -23.49 7.02
C ALA A 19 -15.76 -23.25 6.07
N GLU A 20 -15.99 -22.61 4.93
CA GLU A 20 -14.93 -22.24 3.98
C GLU A 20 -13.98 -21.17 4.53
N GLU A 21 -14.50 -20.19 5.25
CA GLU A 21 -13.68 -19.14 5.88
C GLU A 21 -12.81 -19.73 7.01
N LYS A 22 -13.37 -20.67 7.82
CA LYS A 22 -12.62 -21.41 8.85
C LYS A 22 -11.49 -22.22 8.20
N GLN A 23 -11.82 -23.01 7.18
CA GLN A 23 -10.84 -23.80 6.45
C GLN A 23 -9.71 -22.94 5.88
N LYS A 24 -10.04 -21.80 5.26
CA LYS A 24 -9.06 -20.86 4.71
C LYS A 24 -8.19 -20.23 5.80
N GLN A 25 -8.71 -20.00 6.98
CA GLN A 25 -7.97 -19.51 8.12
C GLN A 25 -7.01 -20.58 8.65
N ASP A 26 -7.46 -21.83 8.79
CA ASP A 26 -6.66 -22.97 9.23
C ASP A 26 -5.52 -23.27 8.25
N ASP A 27 -5.80 -23.24 6.93
CA ASP A 27 -4.79 -23.39 5.90
C ASP A 27 -3.72 -22.28 5.99
N ARG A 28 -4.12 -21.01 6.20
CA ARG A 28 -3.17 -19.91 6.41
C ARG A 28 -2.31 -20.09 7.65
N GLU A 29 -2.88 -20.52 8.77
CA GLU A 29 -2.13 -20.76 10.01
C GLU A 29 -1.15 -21.92 9.84
N SER A 30 -1.58 -22.99 9.20
CA SER A 30 -0.72 -24.13 8.87
C SER A 30 0.47 -23.73 8.00
N MET A 31 0.24 -22.86 7.00
CA MET A 31 1.31 -22.35 6.14
C MET A 31 2.30 -21.45 6.91
N PHE A 32 1.83 -20.61 7.83
CA PHE A 32 2.74 -19.83 8.70
C PHE A 32 3.58 -20.74 9.58
N ILE A 33 3.03 -21.82 10.12
CA ILE A 33 3.78 -22.79 10.94
C ILE A 33 4.85 -23.50 10.09
N VAL A 34 4.53 -23.86 8.85
CA VAL A 34 5.50 -24.44 7.90
C VAL A 34 6.63 -23.47 7.60
N ASN A 35 6.33 -22.21 7.29
CA ASN A 35 7.34 -21.21 6.99
C ASN A 35 8.22 -20.91 8.22
N GLU A 36 7.64 -20.84 9.41
CA GLU A 36 8.41 -20.66 10.64
C GLU A 36 9.36 -21.84 10.91
N PHE A 37 8.88 -23.06 10.67
CA PHE A 37 9.71 -24.25 10.75
C PHE A 37 10.86 -24.22 9.73
N ALA A 38 10.54 -23.90 8.46
CA ALA A 38 11.54 -23.82 7.40
C ALA A 38 12.59 -22.73 7.71
N ASN A 39 12.17 -21.59 8.23
CA ASN A 39 13.08 -20.50 8.60
C ASN A 39 14.05 -20.92 9.71
N LYS A 40 13.54 -21.54 10.77
CA LYS A 40 14.37 -22.07 11.85
C LYS A 40 15.33 -23.13 11.33
N TRP A 41 14.85 -24.02 10.49
CA TRP A 41 15.68 -25.06 9.89
C TRP A 41 16.80 -24.48 9.02
N PHE A 42 16.50 -23.50 8.14
CA PHE A 42 17.53 -22.82 7.33
C PHE A 42 18.55 -22.09 8.21
N HIS A 43 18.09 -21.48 9.31
CA HIS A 43 18.98 -20.83 10.25
C HIS A 43 19.89 -21.84 10.94
N GLU A 44 19.37 -22.98 11.40
CA GLU A 44 20.15 -24.08 11.98
C GLU A 44 21.18 -24.65 10.97
N GLN A 45 20.78 -24.80 9.69
CA GLN A 45 21.69 -25.23 8.65
C GLN A 45 22.89 -24.27 8.49
N LEU A 46 22.66 -22.97 8.54
CA LEU A 46 23.72 -21.96 8.42
C LEU A 46 24.69 -22.00 9.60
N TRP A 47 24.20 -22.15 10.83
CA TRP A 47 25.00 -21.96 12.03
C TRP A 47 25.59 -23.25 12.60
N ASN A 48 24.92 -24.38 12.43
CA ASN A 48 25.18 -25.58 13.17
C ASN A 48 25.68 -26.75 12.29
N THR A 49 25.80 -26.55 10.96
CA THR A 49 26.32 -27.61 10.08
C THR A 49 27.71 -27.26 9.51
N PRO A 50 28.55 -28.25 9.26
CA PRO A 50 29.88 -28.04 8.64
C PRO A 50 29.76 -27.36 7.26
N GLU A 51 28.79 -27.76 6.42
CA GLU A 51 28.54 -27.15 5.10
C GLU A 51 28.07 -25.70 5.24
N GLY A 52 27.13 -25.42 6.15
CA GLY A 52 26.64 -24.07 6.41
C GLY A 52 27.73 -23.12 6.86
N THR A 53 28.56 -23.53 7.80
CA THR A 53 29.67 -22.72 8.32
C THR A 53 30.80 -22.53 7.33
N ALA A 54 31.20 -23.59 6.62
CA ALA A 54 32.31 -23.53 5.68
C ALA A 54 31.97 -22.87 4.36
N VAL A 55 30.72 -22.99 3.84
CA VAL A 55 30.33 -22.48 2.53
C VAL A 55 29.49 -21.21 2.69
N ALA A 56 28.29 -21.29 3.30
CA ALA A 56 27.36 -20.20 3.31
C ALA A 56 27.78 -19.04 4.23
N MET A 57 28.28 -19.36 5.45
CA MET A 57 28.78 -18.35 6.37
C MET A 57 30.05 -17.66 5.81
N SER A 58 30.96 -18.43 5.19
CA SER A 58 32.13 -17.86 4.52
C SER A 58 31.75 -16.92 3.41
N TYR A 59 30.75 -17.27 2.58
CA TYR A 59 30.20 -16.39 1.56
C TYR A 59 29.63 -15.09 2.16
N LEU A 60 28.86 -15.16 3.24
CA LEU A 60 28.28 -13.98 3.91
C LEU A 60 29.37 -13.08 4.51
N ARG A 61 30.41 -13.67 5.12
CA ARG A 61 31.58 -12.93 5.62
C ARG A 61 32.38 -12.27 4.50
N GLN A 62 32.59 -12.96 3.38
CA GLN A 62 33.24 -12.35 2.19
C GLN A 62 32.41 -11.19 1.62
N ARG A 63 31.08 -11.25 1.76
CA ARG A 63 30.19 -10.12 1.43
C ARG A 63 30.21 -9.02 2.49
N GLY A 64 31.01 -9.14 3.53
CA GLY A 64 31.18 -8.14 4.58
C GLY A 64 30.05 -8.08 5.63
N LEU A 65 29.22 -9.14 5.73
CA LEU A 65 28.12 -9.15 6.69
C LEU A 65 28.58 -9.61 8.08
N ARG A 66 28.17 -8.85 9.11
CA ARG A 66 28.40 -9.20 10.51
C ARG A 66 27.36 -10.21 11.00
N GLU A 67 27.74 -10.98 11.99
CA GLU A 67 26.88 -12.05 12.55
C GLU A 67 25.62 -11.51 13.25
N ASP A 68 25.70 -10.33 13.91
CA ASP A 68 24.56 -9.69 14.52
C ASP A 68 23.50 -9.30 13.48
N ILE A 69 23.92 -8.85 12.31
CA ILE A 69 23.06 -8.52 11.18
C ILE A 69 22.45 -9.78 10.53
N ILE A 70 23.26 -10.82 10.35
CA ILE A 70 22.80 -12.13 9.86
C ILE A 70 21.66 -12.65 10.76
N ARG A 71 21.82 -12.53 12.09
CA ARG A 71 20.77 -12.90 13.07
C ARG A 71 19.57 -11.96 13.02
N LYS A 72 19.77 -10.64 12.94
CA LYS A 72 18.70 -9.62 12.86
C LYS A 72 17.76 -9.89 11.70
N PHE A 73 18.30 -10.28 10.54
CA PHE A 73 17.54 -10.62 9.34
C PHE A 73 17.14 -12.09 9.23
N GLN A 74 17.47 -12.91 10.23
CA GLN A 74 17.18 -14.35 10.27
C GLN A 74 17.68 -15.09 9.00
N ILE A 75 18.84 -14.68 8.50
CA ILE A 75 19.43 -15.28 7.30
C ILE A 75 19.76 -16.75 7.59
N GLY A 76 19.49 -17.61 6.62
CA GLY A 76 19.71 -19.05 6.71
C GLY A 76 20.43 -19.61 5.49
N TYR A 77 20.53 -20.93 5.45
CA TYR A 77 21.12 -21.67 4.34
C TYR A 77 20.26 -22.89 4.00
N SER A 78 20.04 -23.12 2.72
CA SER A 78 19.44 -24.33 2.20
C SER A 78 20.56 -25.18 1.54
N PRO A 79 20.92 -26.33 2.10
CA PRO A 79 22.00 -27.19 1.57
C PRO A 79 21.73 -27.68 0.14
N GLU A 80 22.79 -28.06 -0.58
CA GLU A 80 22.66 -28.59 -1.93
C GLU A 80 21.90 -29.93 -1.94
N LYS A 81 22.14 -30.78 -0.93
CA LYS A 81 21.38 -32.02 -0.75
C LYS A 81 20.03 -31.74 -0.13
N ALA A 82 18.96 -32.21 -0.78
CA ALA A 82 17.61 -32.09 -0.27
C ALA A 82 17.49 -32.76 1.11
N ALA A 83 17.11 -31.94 2.13
CA ALA A 83 16.98 -32.42 3.51
C ALA A 83 15.80 -31.75 4.25
N LEU A 84 15.28 -30.63 3.76
CA LEU A 84 14.13 -29.94 4.35
C LEU A 84 12.88 -30.81 4.28
N TRP A 85 12.61 -31.42 3.13
CA TRP A 85 11.48 -32.32 2.95
C TRP A 85 11.46 -33.42 4.02
N ASP A 86 12.59 -34.14 4.21
CA ASP A 86 12.69 -35.23 5.18
C ASP A 86 12.52 -34.72 6.61
N ALA A 87 13.11 -33.58 6.93
CA ALA A 87 12.95 -32.92 8.24
C ALA A 87 11.51 -32.53 8.52
N ALA A 88 10.81 -31.98 7.54
CA ALA A 88 9.40 -31.57 7.64
C ALA A 88 8.48 -32.79 7.81
N LYS A 89 8.72 -33.86 7.04
CA LYS A 89 7.92 -35.10 7.16
C LYS A 89 8.10 -35.77 8.52
N LYS A 90 9.32 -35.79 9.06
CA LYS A 90 9.60 -36.30 10.43
C LYS A 90 8.85 -35.50 11.51
N LYS A 91 8.59 -34.23 11.27
CA LYS A 91 7.81 -33.35 12.17
C LYS A 91 6.30 -33.45 11.94
N GLY A 92 5.84 -34.26 10.98
CA GLY A 92 4.43 -34.52 10.71
C GLY A 92 3.73 -33.46 9.85
N PHE A 93 4.48 -32.60 9.16
CA PHE A 93 3.87 -31.63 8.24
C PHE A 93 3.22 -32.32 7.05
N GLN A 94 2.02 -31.81 6.71
CA GLN A 94 1.26 -32.32 5.57
C GLN A 94 1.87 -31.81 4.26
N GLU A 95 1.93 -32.71 3.26
CA GLU A 95 2.48 -32.44 1.94
C GLU A 95 1.87 -31.20 1.26
N LYS A 96 0.54 -31.04 1.36
CA LYS A 96 -0.19 -29.92 0.75
C LYS A 96 0.30 -28.53 1.21
N TYR A 97 0.90 -28.41 2.40
CA TYR A 97 1.43 -27.14 2.91
C TYR A 97 2.90 -26.90 2.57
N LEU A 98 3.66 -27.97 2.25
CA LEU A 98 5.06 -27.89 1.83
C LEU A 98 5.21 -27.61 0.34
N LEU A 99 4.35 -28.22 -0.46
CA LEU A 99 4.26 -28.01 -1.90
C LEU A 99 3.43 -26.76 -2.18
N ASN A 100 3.42 -26.32 -3.44
CA ASN A 100 2.53 -25.28 -3.92
C ASN A 100 1.93 -25.73 -5.24
N ASP A 101 0.63 -25.87 -5.28
CA ASP A 101 -0.13 -26.05 -6.51
C ASP A 101 -0.47 -24.69 -7.10
N SER A 102 0.47 -24.14 -7.85
CA SER A 102 0.33 -22.83 -8.49
C SER A 102 -0.68 -22.82 -9.66
N GLN A 103 -1.20 -23.98 -10.07
CA GLN A 103 -2.18 -24.07 -11.15
C GLN A 103 -3.62 -23.91 -10.67
N ASN A 104 -3.87 -24.17 -9.36
CA ASN A 104 -5.21 -24.12 -8.80
C ASN A 104 -5.32 -23.10 -7.66
N ALA A 105 -6.11 -22.04 -7.84
CA ALA A 105 -6.54 -21.19 -6.74
C ALA A 105 -7.39 -22.03 -5.77
N PRO A 106 -7.23 -21.88 -4.46
CA PRO A 106 -6.65 -20.77 -3.70
C PRO A 106 -5.17 -20.85 -3.34
N TYR A 107 -4.29 -21.39 -4.14
CA TYR A 107 -2.81 -21.38 -3.98
C TYR A 107 -2.36 -21.85 -2.58
N ILE A 108 -2.87 -22.98 -2.13
CA ILE A 108 -2.50 -23.58 -0.85
C ILE A 108 -1.09 -24.14 -0.96
N GLY A 109 -0.31 -23.99 0.13
CA GLY A 109 1.07 -24.47 0.23
C GLY A 109 2.11 -23.37 0.02
N THR A 110 3.20 -23.49 0.79
CA THR A 110 4.27 -22.48 0.86
C THR A 110 5.27 -22.59 -0.29
N GLY A 111 5.35 -23.76 -0.93
CA GLY A 111 6.28 -24.03 -1.99
C GLY A 111 7.76 -24.05 -1.54
N VAL A 112 8.05 -24.31 -0.26
CA VAL A 112 9.42 -24.54 0.23
C VAL A 112 10.00 -25.82 -0.36
N CYS A 113 9.12 -26.75 -0.73
CA CYS A 113 9.45 -27.94 -1.51
C CYS A 113 8.70 -27.92 -2.83
N GLY A 114 9.18 -28.68 -3.81
CA GLY A 114 8.56 -28.86 -5.12
C GLY A 114 8.43 -30.33 -5.49
N LYS A 115 7.64 -30.60 -6.52
CA LYS A 115 7.47 -31.91 -7.13
C LYS A 115 7.79 -31.80 -8.62
N SER A 116 8.72 -32.61 -9.11
CA SER A 116 9.06 -32.66 -10.54
C SER A 116 7.97 -33.38 -11.33
N GLU A 117 7.98 -33.25 -12.63
CA GLU A 117 7.06 -33.95 -13.56
C GLU A 117 7.08 -35.48 -13.34
N ASN A 118 8.22 -36.03 -12.99
CA ASN A 118 8.40 -37.47 -12.69
C ASN A 118 7.96 -37.83 -11.26
N GLY A 119 7.29 -36.91 -10.55
CA GLY A 119 6.81 -37.14 -9.16
C GLY A 119 7.89 -37.06 -8.07
N ARG A 120 9.16 -36.80 -8.42
CA ARG A 120 10.25 -36.68 -7.44
C ARG A 120 10.14 -35.37 -6.65
N LEU A 121 10.19 -35.47 -5.34
CA LEU A 121 10.18 -34.33 -4.43
C LEU A 121 11.57 -33.71 -4.32
N TYR A 122 11.63 -32.40 -4.17
CA TYR A 122 12.89 -31.66 -4.03
C TYR A 122 12.70 -30.41 -3.18
N ASP A 123 13.75 -29.95 -2.50
CA ASP A 123 13.79 -28.67 -1.83
C ASP A 123 13.98 -27.56 -2.86
N ARG A 124 13.09 -26.56 -2.87
CA ARG A 124 13.09 -25.50 -3.90
C ARG A 124 14.35 -24.63 -3.89
N PHE A 125 14.92 -24.40 -2.72
CA PHE A 125 15.98 -23.41 -2.51
C PHE A 125 17.39 -24.01 -2.37
N ARG A 126 17.61 -25.21 -2.88
CA ARG A 126 18.89 -25.90 -2.75
C ARG A 126 20.09 -25.04 -3.14
N GLY A 127 21.20 -25.14 -2.36
CA GLY A 127 22.46 -24.45 -2.60
C GLY A 127 22.38 -22.93 -2.45
N ARG A 128 21.45 -22.40 -1.65
CA ARG A 128 21.19 -20.96 -1.59
C ARG A 128 21.23 -20.42 -0.16
N VAL A 129 21.71 -19.17 -0.04
CA VAL A 129 21.51 -18.37 1.15
C VAL A 129 20.07 -17.88 1.16
N MET A 130 19.41 -18.00 2.32
CA MET A 130 17.97 -17.78 2.49
C MET A 130 17.68 -16.47 3.19
N PHE A 131 16.80 -15.67 2.60
CA PHE A 131 16.32 -14.40 3.13
C PHE A 131 14.81 -14.51 3.35
N PRO A 132 14.34 -14.55 4.62
CA PRO A 132 12.89 -14.60 4.89
C PRO A 132 12.24 -13.27 4.62
N PHE A 133 11.06 -13.28 4.00
CA PHE A 133 10.14 -12.16 3.97
C PHE A 133 9.25 -12.21 5.21
N LEU A 134 9.23 -11.12 5.96
CA LEU A 134 8.43 -11.01 7.18
C LEU A 134 7.24 -10.07 6.94
N SER A 135 6.05 -10.51 7.34
CA SER A 135 4.88 -9.64 7.40
C SER A 135 5.12 -8.46 8.35
N ILE A 136 4.27 -7.45 8.33
CA ILE A 136 4.31 -6.32 9.29
C ILE A 136 4.27 -6.80 10.75
N SER A 137 3.64 -7.95 11.02
CA SER A 137 3.57 -8.56 12.36
C SER A 137 4.78 -9.45 12.72
N GLY A 138 5.74 -9.65 11.80
CA GLY A 138 6.94 -10.45 12.01
C GLY A 138 6.78 -11.95 11.72
N LYS A 139 5.66 -12.38 11.15
CA LYS A 139 5.49 -13.77 10.69
C LYS A 139 6.20 -13.99 9.36
N VAL A 140 6.85 -15.12 9.18
CA VAL A 140 7.50 -15.48 7.91
C VAL A 140 6.42 -15.81 6.87
N VAL A 141 6.34 -14.99 5.81
CA VAL A 141 5.38 -15.16 4.72
C VAL A 141 5.94 -15.90 3.53
N GLY A 142 7.24 -15.79 3.28
CA GLY A 142 7.93 -16.43 2.16
C GLY A 142 9.44 -16.26 2.24
N PHE A 143 10.13 -16.65 1.20
CA PHE A 143 11.60 -16.64 1.15
C PHE A 143 12.11 -16.14 -0.20
N SER A 144 13.32 -15.59 -0.18
CA SER A 144 14.16 -15.38 -1.33
C SER A 144 15.48 -16.16 -1.13
N GLY A 145 15.82 -17.01 -2.06
CA GLY A 145 17.06 -17.78 -2.03
C GLY A 145 18.08 -17.26 -3.03
N ARG A 146 19.24 -16.77 -2.56
CA ARG A 146 20.32 -16.26 -3.41
C ARG A 146 21.35 -17.32 -3.68
N LEU A 147 21.69 -17.54 -4.94
CA LEU A 147 22.78 -18.40 -5.35
C LEU A 147 24.12 -17.77 -4.96
N MET A 148 25.02 -18.56 -4.37
CA MET A 148 26.33 -18.10 -3.91
C MET A 148 27.36 -18.05 -5.03
N VAL A 149 27.27 -18.95 -5.99
CA VAL A 149 28.17 -19.03 -7.15
C VAL A 149 27.41 -18.63 -8.40
N LYS A 150 28.03 -17.80 -9.25
CA LYS A 150 27.42 -17.39 -10.51
C LYS A 150 27.19 -18.61 -11.40
N ASN A 151 25.94 -18.77 -11.86
CA ASN A 151 25.56 -19.80 -12.80
C ASN A 151 24.57 -19.20 -13.79
N ASP A 152 24.97 -19.08 -15.03
CA ASP A 152 24.15 -18.43 -16.06
C ASP A 152 22.92 -19.24 -16.49
N LYS A 153 22.84 -20.52 -16.08
CA LYS A 153 21.69 -21.39 -16.38
C LYS A 153 20.54 -21.27 -15.38
N VAL A 154 20.78 -20.70 -14.20
CA VAL A 154 19.80 -20.57 -13.13
C VAL A 154 19.76 -19.14 -12.58
N GLY A 155 18.59 -18.66 -12.25
CA GLY A 155 18.43 -17.30 -11.73
C GLY A 155 19.22 -17.06 -10.45
N LYS A 156 19.87 -15.90 -10.34
CA LYS A 156 20.62 -15.44 -9.15
C LYS A 156 19.76 -15.53 -7.88
N TYR A 157 18.48 -15.14 -7.99
CA TYR A 157 17.48 -15.23 -6.93
C TYR A 157 16.32 -16.13 -7.34
N VAL A 158 15.81 -16.91 -6.41
CA VAL A 158 14.56 -17.66 -6.50
C VAL A 158 13.69 -17.26 -5.32
N ASN A 159 12.43 -16.90 -5.58
CA ASN A 159 11.47 -16.52 -4.56
C ASN A 159 10.44 -17.62 -4.32
N SER A 160 9.78 -17.58 -3.15
CA SER A 160 8.57 -18.35 -2.90
C SER A 160 7.52 -18.08 -3.99
N PRO A 161 6.75 -19.08 -4.39
CA PRO A 161 5.61 -18.88 -5.29
C PRO A 161 4.48 -18.13 -4.58
N THR A 162 3.58 -17.55 -5.36
CA THR A 162 2.35 -16.94 -4.83
C THR A 162 1.55 -17.96 -4.04
N SER A 163 1.03 -17.54 -2.89
CA SER A 163 0.26 -18.39 -1.99
C SER A 163 -0.75 -17.57 -1.18
N LEU A 164 -1.58 -18.22 -0.35
CA LEU A 164 -2.53 -17.54 0.55
C LEU A 164 -1.87 -16.56 1.55
N ILE A 165 -0.57 -16.70 1.79
CA ILE A 165 0.17 -15.89 2.77
C ILE A 165 1.30 -15.07 2.15
N TYR A 166 1.63 -15.28 0.88
CA TYR A 166 2.72 -14.59 0.18
C TYR A 166 2.34 -14.22 -1.24
N GLU A 167 2.48 -12.95 -1.54
CA GLU A 167 2.40 -12.42 -2.90
C GLU A 167 3.52 -11.39 -3.06
N LYS A 168 4.48 -11.67 -3.92
CA LYS A 168 5.70 -10.86 -4.05
C LYS A 168 5.42 -9.38 -4.30
N HIS A 169 4.38 -9.08 -5.07
CA HIS A 169 3.97 -7.72 -5.40
C HIS A 169 3.34 -6.95 -4.23
N ASN A 170 3.04 -7.65 -3.13
CA ASN A 170 2.44 -7.09 -1.92
C ASN A 170 3.39 -7.08 -0.72
N GLU A 171 4.65 -7.47 -0.92
CA GLU A 171 5.63 -7.57 0.16
C GLU A 171 6.85 -6.69 -0.10
N LEU A 172 7.45 -6.17 0.98
CA LEU A 172 8.71 -5.44 0.96
C LEU A 172 9.71 -6.14 1.86
N PHE A 173 10.91 -6.37 1.35
CA PHE A 173 11.98 -6.91 2.18
C PHE A 173 12.47 -5.87 3.17
N GLY A 174 12.66 -6.26 4.43
CA GLY A 174 13.15 -5.39 5.49
C GLY A 174 12.08 -4.54 6.20
N LEU A 175 10.81 -4.52 5.74
CA LEU A 175 9.78 -3.64 6.31
C LEU A 175 9.50 -3.92 7.79
N TYR A 176 9.52 -5.19 8.22
CA TYR A 176 9.35 -5.53 9.64
C TYR A 176 10.43 -4.91 10.50
N GLN A 177 11.69 -5.00 10.07
CA GLN A 177 12.82 -4.44 10.78
C GLN A 177 12.84 -2.91 10.75
N ALA A 178 12.42 -2.32 9.63
CA ALA A 178 12.52 -0.88 9.36
C ALA A 178 11.34 -0.05 9.91
N LYS A 179 10.16 -0.63 10.15
CA LYS A 179 8.90 0.10 10.43
C LYS A 179 9.00 1.13 11.57
N GLN A 180 9.74 0.84 12.64
CA GLN A 180 9.93 1.77 13.76
C GLN A 180 10.86 2.93 13.37
N ALA A 181 11.97 2.62 12.67
CA ALA A 181 12.89 3.63 12.19
C ALA A 181 12.25 4.52 11.11
N ILE A 182 11.42 3.97 10.23
CA ILE A 182 10.65 4.74 9.25
C ILE A 182 9.74 5.75 9.94
N SER A 183 8.94 5.31 10.92
CA SER A 183 8.05 6.20 11.67
C SER A 183 8.81 7.26 12.46
N LYS A 184 9.90 6.86 13.12
CA LYS A 184 10.74 7.78 13.93
C LYS A 184 11.42 8.85 13.07
N ASN A 185 11.97 8.46 11.91
CA ASN A 185 12.68 9.36 11.02
C ASN A 185 11.73 10.08 10.05
N ASN A 186 10.45 9.71 10.06
CA ASN A 186 9.44 10.17 9.09
C ASN A 186 9.94 10.10 7.64
N SER A 187 10.69 9.07 7.29
CA SER A 187 11.22 8.84 5.94
C SER A 187 11.59 7.37 5.74
N CYS A 188 11.48 6.90 4.50
CA CYS A 188 11.84 5.55 4.10
C CYS A 188 12.77 5.58 2.89
N TYR A 189 13.94 4.96 2.99
CA TYR A 189 14.77 4.65 1.84
C TYR A 189 14.23 3.43 1.13
N LEU A 190 14.07 3.53 -0.19
CA LEU A 190 13.63 2.42 -1.04
C LEU A 190 14.76 2.05 -2.00
N VAL A 191 15.19 0.79 -1.92
CA VAL A 191 16.25 0.20 -2.76
C VAL A 191 15.70 -1.00 -3.55
N GLU A 192 16.52 -1.60 -4.43
CA GLU A 192 16.09 -2.70 -5.27
C GLU A 192 16.24 -4.07 -4.59
N GLY A 193 17.36 -4.32 -3.91
CA GLY A 193 17.79 -5.65 -3.49
C GLY A 193 17.84 -5.88 -1.99
N GLN A 194 17.80 -7.15 -1.61
CA GLN A 194 17.90 -7.56 -0.21
C GLN A 194 19.27 -7.23 0.39
N MET A 195 20.34 -7.36 -0.41
CA MET A 195 21.70 -7.08 0.06
C MET A 195 21.89 -5.60 0.36
N ASP A 196 21.28 -4.73 -0.44
CA ASP A 196 21.32 -3.28 -0.25
C ASP A 196 20.69 -2.89 1.09
N VAL A 197 19.51 -3.45 1.40
CA VAL A 197 18.86 -3.27 2.72
C VAL A 197 19.78 -3.71 3.85
N ILE A 198 20.32 -4.92 3.76
CA ILE A 198 21.10 -5.52 4.84
C ILE A 198 22.36 -4.71 5.09
N GLN A 199 23.03 -4.26 4.02
CA GLN A 199 24.27 -3.50 4.13
C GLN A 199 24.02 -2.08 4.66
N LEU A 200 22.97 -1.41 4.19
CA LEU A 200 22.57 -0.10 4.70
C LEU A 200 22.20 -0.16 6.20
N VAL A 201 21.44 -1.18 6.61
CA VAL A 201 21.12 -1.41 8.03
C VAL A 201 22.38 -1.65 8.85
N GLN A 202 23.34 -2.43 8.33
CA GLN A 202 24.62 -2.65 8.97
C GLN A 202 25.43 -1.37 9.15
N SER A 203 25.29 -0.42 8.22
CA SER A 203 25.93 0.90 8.26
C SER A 203 25.11 1.94 9.02
N GLY A 204 24.04 1.54 9.73
CA GLY A 204 23.23 2.40 10.60
C GLY A 204 22.03 3.08 9.96
N ILE A 205 21.72 2.79 8.68
CA ILE A 205 20.53 3.30 8.00
C ILE A 205 19.40 2.26 8.17
N GLU A 206 18.63 2.39 9.25
CA GLU A 206 17.64 1.37 9.63
C GLU A 206 16.28 1.53 8.95
N ASN A 207 15.95 2.72 8.42
CA ASN A 207 14.70 3.04 7.75
C ASN A 207 14.72 2.72 6.25
N VAL A 208 15.17 1.54 5.88
CA VAL A 208 15.36 1.09 4.48
C VAL A 208 14.61 -0.20 4.19
N VAL A 209 13.99 -0.26 3.00
CA VAL A 209 13.26 -1.43 2.48
C VAL A 209 13.60 -1.69 1.01
N ALA A 210 13.36 -2.92 0.52
CA ALA A 210 13.53 -3.23 -0.89
C ALA A 210 12.26 -3.82 -1.53
N SER A 211 12.07 -3.52 -2.83
CA SER A 211 11.04 -4.13 -3.67
C SER A 211 11.31 -5.61 -4.00
N GLY A 212 12.55 -6.07 -3.78
CA GLY A 212 12.96 -7.47 -3.93
C GLY A 212 13.17 -7.93 -5.37
N GLY A 213 13.63 -7.04 -6.25
CA GLY A 213 13.96 -7.35 -7.66
C GLY A 213 12.73 -7.50 -8.55
N THR A 214 11.67 -6.76 -8.26
CA THR A 214 10.50 -6.55 -9.13
C THR A 214 10.26 -5.05 -9.31
N ALA A 215 9.56 -4.69 -10.40
CA ALA A 215 9.06 -3.33 -10.51
C ALA A 215 8.19 -2.99 -9.28
N LEU A 216 8.36 -1.77 -8.77
CA LEU A 216 7.58 -1.26 -7.64
C LEU A 216 6.08 -1.29 -7.96
N THR A 217 5.26 -1.66 -6.97
CA THR A 217 3.81 -1.73 -7.11
C THR A 217 3.09 -0.76 -6.20
N ILE A 218 1.85 -0.42 -6.55
CA ILE A 218 0.99 0.43 -5.71
C ILE A 218 0.80 -0.17 -4.31
N ASN A 219 0.66 -1.49 -4.19
CA ASN A 219 0.50 -2.14 -2.90
C ASN A 219 1.75 -2.01 -2.01
N GLN A 220 2.94 -2.11 -2.59
CA GLN A 220 4.20 -1.86 -1.88
C GLN A 220 4.32 -0.40 -1.44
N ILE A 221 3.94 0.56 -2.28
CA ILE A 221 3.90 1.99 -1.92
C ILE A 221 2.95 2.21 -0.73
N ARG A 222 1.75 1.65 -0.78
CA ARG A 222 0.77 1.72 0.31
C ARG A 222 1.24 1.08 1.61
N LEU A 223 2.10 0.05 1.54
CA LEU A 223 2.72 -0.51 2.74
C LEU A 223 3.64 0.49 3.44
N ILE A 224 4.46 1.23 2.67
CA ILE A 224 5.33 2.28 3.22
C ILE A 224 4.50 3.45 3.72
N HIS A 225 3.46 3.85 2.97
CA HIS A 225 2.58 4.99 3.30
C HIS A 225 1.89 4.85 4.65
N ARG A 226 1.76 3.64 5.19
CA ARG A 226 1.26 3.43 6.57
C ARG A 226 2.16 4.00 7.66
N PHE A 227 3.43 4.27 7.35
CA PHE A 227 4.44 4.67 8.31
C PHE A 227 5.00 6.06 8.03
N THR A 228 5.02 6.49 6.75
CA THR A 228 5.52 7.80 6.31
C THR A 228 4.99 8.17 4.93
N GLU A 229 4.86 9.45 4.67
CA GLU A 229 4.59 10.01 3.34
C GLU A 229 5.88 10.36 2.58
N ASN A 230 7.07 10.16 3.16
CA ASN A 230 8.34 10.57 2.59
C ASN A 230 9.15 9.35 2.16
N ILE A 231 9.36 9.18 0.86
CA ILE A 231 10.17 8.11 0.29
C ILE A 231 11.39 8.72 -0.41
N VAL A 232 12.55 8.18 -0.09
CA VAL A 232 13.81 8.50 -0.74
C VAL A 232 14.24 7.30 -1.59
N LEU A 233 14.22 7.45 -2.90
CA LEU A 233 14.69 6.43 -3.83
C LEU A 233 16.21 6.45 -3.88
N LEU A 234 16.83 5.33 -3.60
CA LEU A 234 18.26 5.11 -3.68
C LEU A 234 18.54 4.03 -4.71
N TYR A 235 18.91 4.44 -5.90
CA TYR A 235 19.11 3.55 -7.05
C TYR A 235 20.57 3.59 -7.53
N ASP A 236 20.92 2.53 -8.27
CA ASP A 236 22.19 2.43 -8.94
C ASP A 236 22.39 3.62 -9.89
N GLY A 237 23.60 4.12 -9.99
CA GLY A 237 23.95 5.25 -10.85
C GLY A 237 23.97 4.94 -12.36
N ASP A 238 23.40 3.79 -12.77
CA ASP A 238 23.34 3.38 -14.17
C ASP A 238 22.01 3.79 -14.86
N LYS A 239 22.00 3.71 -16.21
CA LYS A 239 20.81 4.08 -17.01
C LYS A 239 19.59 3.21 -16.73
N ALA A 240 19.76 1.96 -16.29
CA ALA A 240 18.66 1.04 -16.00
C ALA A 240 17.99 1.40 -14.67
N GLY A 241 18.79 1.67 -13.63
CA GLY A 241 18.32 2.16 -12.33
C GLY A 241 17.57 3.48 -12.44
N ILE A 242 18.11 4.44 -13.20
CA ILE A 242 17.46 5.73 -13.49
C ILE A 242 16.08 5.52 -14.14
N LYS A 243 15.99 4.65 -15.16
CA LYS A 243 14.72 4.36 -15.85
C LYS A 243 13.72 3.63 -14.95
N ALA A 244 14.20 2.77 -14.05
CA ALA A 244 13.38 2.12 -13.04
C ALA A 244 12.82 3.14 -12.03
N ALA A 245 13.66 4.07 -11.55
CA ALA A 245 13.26 5.17 -10.69
C ALA A 245 12.11 5.98 -11.29
N LEU A 246 12.28 6.46 -12.53
CA LEU A 246 11.28 7.30 -13.21
C LEU A 246 9.92 6.63 -13.34
N ARG A 247 9.85 5.30 -13.54
CA ARG A 247 8.57 4.57 -13.63
C ARG A 247 7.84 4.46 -12.29
N GLY A 248 8.57 4.31 -11.19
CA GLY A 248 7.99 4.22 -9.85
C GLY A 248 7.48 5.55 -9.30
N ILE A 249 8.08 6.65 -9.73
CA ILE A 249 7.80 8.00 -9.20
C ILE A 249 6.33 8.39 -9.41
N ASP A 250 5.80 8.26 -10.62
CA ASP A 250 4.44 8.71 -10.93
C ASP A 250 3.38 7.97 -10.09
N MET A 251 3.59 6.66 -9.82
CA MET A 251 2.73 5.88 -8.93
C MET A 251 2.80 6.37 -7.47
N MET A 252 3.99 6.72 -6.99
CA MET A 252 4.16 7.25 -5.63
C MET A 252 3.48 8.61 -5.48
N LEU A 253 3.62 9.49 -6.47
CA LEU A 253 2.95 10.78 -6.48
C LEU A 253 1.44 10.66 -6.52
N GLU A 254 0.90 9.71 -7.28
CA GLU A 254 -0.54 9.42 -7.33
C GLU A 254 -1.09 8.96 -5.97
N GLU A 255 -0.28 8.23 -5.18
CA GLU A 255 -0.60 7.83 -3.80
C GLU A 255 -0.31 8.93 -2.75
N GLY A 256 0.07 10.15 -3.19
CA GLY A 256 0.30 11.31 -2.30
C GLY A 256 1.67 11.36 -1.64
N ILE A 257 2.59 10.46 -2.00
CA ILE A 257 3.94 10.38 -1.43
C ILE A 257 4.82 11.57 -1.85
N ASN A 258 5.64 12.04 -0.93
CA ASN A 258 6.75 12.97 -1.19
C ASN A 258 7.97 12.16 -1.65
N VAL A 259 8.39 12.35 -2.89
CA VAL A 259 9.47 11.57 -3.47
C VAL A 259 10.74 12.39 -3.59
N ARG A 260 11.83 11.86 -3.05
CA ARG A 260 13.19 12.33 -3.30
C ARG A 260 14.01 11.23 -3.95
N VAL A 261 15.05 11.60 -4.66
CA VAL A 261 15.93 10.67 -5.37
C VAL A 261 17.37 10.96 -4.98
N ILE A 262 18.13 9.92 -4.73
CA ILE A 262 19.58 9.97 -4.61
C ILE A 262 20.14 9.11 -5.72
N LEU A 263 21.04 9.70 -6.52
CA LEU A 263 21.87 8.96 -7.45
C LEU A 263 23.22 8.68 -6.80
N LEU A 264 23.60 7.43 -6.82
CA LEU A 264 24.95 7.03 -6.46
C LEU A 264 25.95 7.38 -7.59
N PRO A 265 27.24 7.52 -7.29
CA PRO A 265 28.27 7.67 -8.32
C PRO A 265 28.21 6.53 -9.35
N GLU A 266 28.64 6.83 -10.59
CA GLU A 266 28.62 5.85 -11.67
C GLU A 266 29.39 4.57 -11.29
N GLY A 267 28.75 3.41 -11.49
CA GLY A 267 29.32 2.09 -11.16
C GLY A 267 29.14 1.64 -9.72
N GLU A 268 28.54 2.47 -8.85
CA GLU A 268 28.22 2.10 -7.48
C GLU A 268 26.74 1.67 -7.35
N ASP A 269 26.54 0.60 -6.56
CA ASP A 269 25.23 0.19 -6.04
C ASP A 269 25.16 0.47 -4.53
N PRO A 270 23.98 0.46 -3.88
CA PRO A 270 23.87 0.74 -2.45
C PRO A 270 24.69 -0.21 -1.55
N ASP A 271 24.87 -1.49 -1.96
CA ASP A 271 25.70 -2.48 -1.25
C ASP A 271 27.17 -2.09 -1.29
N SER A 272 27.73 -1.76 -2.47
CA SER A 272 29.13 -1.36 -2.64
C SER A 272 29.43 -0.02 -1.98
N PHE A 273 28.54 0.96 -2.18
CA PHE A 273 28.70 2.30 -1.63
C PHE A 273 28.70 2.29 -0.09
N ALA A 274 27.78 1.53 0.53
CA ALA A 274 27.72 1.42 1.98
C ALA A 274 28.94 0.69 2.59
N LYS A 275 29.61 -0.18 1.83
CA LYS A 275 30.86 -0.85 2.25
C LYS A 275 32.08 0.04 2.19
N SER A 276 32.14 0.94 1.21
CA SER A 276 33.31 1.80 0.98
C SER A 276 33.34 3.04 1.88
N HIS A 277 32.23 3.35 2.57
CA HIS A 277 32.07 4.51 3.43
C HIS A 277 31.85 4.13 4.89
N ASN A 278 32.34 4.95 5.81
CA ASN A 278 31.95 4.82 7.21
C ASN A 278 30.53 5.34 7.44
N ALA A 279 29.91 4.97 8.59
CA ALA A 279 28.51 5.30 8.87
C ALA A 279 28.20 6.81 8.88
N SER A 280 29.15 7.65 9.33
CA SER A 280 28.99 9.11 9.35
C SER A 280 28.99 9.71 7.96
N ASP A 281 29.96 9.31 7.13
CA ASP A 281 30.10 9.83 5.77
C ASP A 281 28.95 9.35 4.87
N LEU A 282 28.55 8.09 5.02
CA LEU A 282 27.38 7.54 4.33
C LEU A 282 26.11 8.35 4.68
N LYS A 283 25.87 8.60 5.95
CA LYS A 283 24.70 9.36 6.41
C LYS A 283 24.75 10.80 5.89
N ALA A 284 25.88 11.48 5.99
CA ALA A 284 26.09 12.82 5.46
C ALA A 284 25.85 12.88 3.95
N PHE A 285 26.34 11.90 3.20
CA PHE A 285 26.10 11.78 1.76
C PHE A 285 24.60 11.63 1.45
N LEU A 286 23.93 10.70 2.14
CA LEU A 286 22.51 10.45 1.92
C LEU A 286 21.63 11.66 2.30
N GLU A 287 22.02 12.47 3.28
CA GLU A 287 21.29 13.68 3.67
C GLU A 287 21.53 14.85 2.68
N SER A 288 22.77 15.00 2.18
CA SER A 288 23.13 16.15 1.34
C SER A 288 22.80 15.97 -0.15
N ASN A 289 22.64 14.73 -0.62
CA ASN A 289 22.43 14.41 -2.04
C ASN A 289 20.99 14.04 -2.40
N GLN A 290 20.03 14.43 -1.56
CA GLN A 290 18.61 14.22 -1.86
C GLN A 290 18.11 15.30 -2.81
N HIS A 291 17.70 14.91 -3.99
CA HIS A 291 17.10 15.79 -4.97
C HIS A 291 15.58 15.61 -5.00
N ASP A 292 14.84 16.72 -5.08
CA ASP A 292 13.42 16.65 -5.41
C ASP A 292 13.24 15.98 -6.77
N PHE A 293 12.18 15.14 -6.89
CA PHE A 293 11.99 14.31 -8.08
C PHE A 293 11.74 15.15 -9.36
N ILE A 294 11.03 16.28 -9.26
CA ILE A 294 10.78 17.16 -10.43
C ILE A 294 12.09 17.74 -10.93
N ARG A 295 12.91 18.25 -10.01
CA ARG A 295 14.24 18.80 -10.37
C ARG A 295 15.12 17.71 -10.97
N PHE A 296 15.15 16.54 -10.34
CA PHE A 296 15.88 15.38 -10.82
C PHE A 296 15.44 14.97 -12.24
N LYS A 297 14.11 14.77 -12.44
CA LYS A 297 13.55 14.38 -13.74
C LYS A 297 13.82 15.44 -14.80
N THR A 298 13.70 16.71 -14.45
CA THR A 298 13.94 17.82 -15.36
C THR A 298 15.41 17.87 -15.80
N GLN A 299 16.35 17.80 -14.85
CA GLN A 299 17.78 17.84 -15.15
C GLN A 299 18.18 16.68 -16.07
N LEU A 300 17.74 15.46 -15.76
CA LEU A 300 18.01 14.27 -16.54
C LEU A 300 17.49 14.38 -17.98
N LEU A 301 16.25 14.83 -18.14
CA LEU A 301 15.63 14.95 -19.45
C LEU A 301 16.16 16.15 -20.26
N MET A 302 16.65 17.19 -19.59
CA MET A 302 17.32 18.33 -20.27
C MET A 302 18.63 17.91 -20.92
N GLU A 303 19.39 17.02 -20.30
CA GLU A 303 20.64 16.48 -20.89
C GLU A 303 20.35 15.73 -22.21
N ASP A 304 19.25 14.97 -22.27
CA ASP A 304 18.82 14.22 -23.46
C ASP A 304 18.19 15.11 -24.54
N ALA A 305 17.56 16.22 -24.16
CA ALA A 305 16.79 17.09 -25.05
C ALA A 305 17.67 18.14 -25.75
N GLN A 306 18.84 18.48 -25.19
CA GLN A 306 19.78 19.52 -25.65
C GLN A 306 19.16 20.57 -26.60
N ASN A 307 19.53 20.62 -27.88
CA ASN A 307 19.06 21.64 -28.83
C ASN A 307 17.89 21.20 -29.73
N ASP A 308 17.21 20.08 -29.42
CA ASP A 308 16.07 19.56 -30.20
C ASP A 308 14.74 20.06 -29.63
N PRO A 309 14.00 20.97 -30.32
CA PRO A 309 12.73 21.49 -29.85
C PRO A 309 11.65 20.39 -29.65
N THR A 310 11.67 19.31 -30.45
CA THR A 310 10.72 18.21 -30.35
C THR A 310 10.96 17.43 -29.07
N LYS A 311 12.19 17.04 -28.79
CA LYS A 311 12.57 16.35 -27.56
C LYS A 311 12.30 17.21 -26.32
N ARG A 312 12.56 18.53 -26.42
CA ARG A 312 12.27 19.49 -25.35
C ARG A 312 10.77 19.55 -25.05
N SER A 313 9.91 19.54 -26.08
CA SER A 313 8.46 19.49 -25.91
C SER A 313 8.00 18.19 -25.26
N GLU A 314 8.52 17.03 -25.68
CA GLU A 314 8.23 15.72 -25.07
C GLU A 314 8.66 15.67 -23.60
N MET A 315 9.84 16.19 -23.27
CA MET A 315 10.33 16.32 -21.90
C MET A 315 9.37 17.12 -21.03
N ILE A 316 8.97 18.30 -21.50
CA ILE A 316 8.01 19.16 -20.78
C ILE A 316 6.71 18.40 -20.51
N LEU A 317 6.18 17.71 -21.52
CA LEU A 317 4.97 16.90 -21.37
C LEU A 317 5.12 15.77 -20.35
N GLN A 318 6.28 15.11 -20.28
CA GLN A 318 6.55 14.08 -19.27
C GLN A 318 6.60 14.66 -17.86
N ILE A 319 7.18 15.84 -17.66
CA ILE A 319 7.22 16.50 -16.35
C ILE A 319 5.80 16.93 -15.94
N VAL A 320 5.07 17.56 -16.86
CA VAL A 320 3.69 18.02 -16.62
C VAL A 320 2.75 16.84 -16.28
N ARG A 321 2.94 15.67 -16.90
CA ARG A 321 2.21 14.44 -16.54
C ARG A 321 2.48 14.02 -15.11
N SER A 322 3.74 14.03 -14.66
CA SER A 322 4.08 13.71 -13.26
C SER A 322 3.47 14.70 -12.27
N ILE A 323 3.40 15.99 -12.62
CA ILE A 323 2.73 16.99 -11.78
C ILE A 323 1.21 16.77 -11.76
N ALA A 324 0.62 16.38 -12.89
CA ALA A 324 -0.82 16.19 -13.01
C ALA A 324 -1.38 15.06 -12.14
N VAL A 325 -0.58 14.02 -11.84
CA VAL A 325 -1.02 12.90 -10.98
C VAL A 325 -1.04 13.25 -9.49
N ILE A 326 -0.38 14.32 -9.05
CA ILE A 326 -0.35 14.75 -7.64
C ILE A 326 -1.78 15.09 -7.17
N PRO A 327 -2.32 14.43 -6.14
CA PRO A 327 -3.71 14.64 -5.71
C PRO A 327 -3.92 15.98 -5.02
N GLU A 328 -2.96 16.43 -4.20
CA GLU A 328 -3.07 17.66 -3.40
C GLU A 328 -2.91 18.92 -4.25
N VAL A 329 -3.86 19.85 -4.13
CA VAL A 329 -3.93 21.05 -4.98
C VAL A 329 -2.75 22.00 -4.71
N ILE A 330 -2.47 22.29 -3.45
CA ILE A 330 -1.41 23.24 -3.04
C ILE A 330 -0.05 22.72 -3.48
N LYS A 331 0.25 21.45 -3.19
CA LYS A 331 1.49 20.80 -3.59
C LYS A 331 1.69 20.85 -5.10
N ARG A 332 0.64 20.57 -5.86
CA ARG A 332 0.64 20.63 -7.33
C ARG A 332 0.94 22.04 -7.84
N GLN A 333 0.36 23.09 -7.25
CA GLN A 333 0.63 24.48 -7.62
C GLN A 333 2.07 24.89 -7.33
N VAL A 334 2.64 24.47 -6.20
CA VAL A 334 4.07 24.70 -5.90
C VAL A 334 4.95 24.08 -6.98
N TYR A 335 4.69 22.82 -7.36
CA TYR A 335 5.44 22.16 -8.42
C TYR A 335 5.26 22.81 -9.80
N ILE A 336 4.06 23.30 -10.15
CA ILE A 336 3.84 24.05 -11.40
C ILE A 336 4.71 25.30 -11.41
N LYS A 337 4.69 26.08 -10.33
CA LYS A 337 5.49 27.31 -10.22
C LYS A 337 6.98 27.07 -10.32
N ASP A 338 7.50 26.09 -9.54
CA ASP A 338 8.92 25.73 -9.56
C ASP A 338 9.35 25.23 -10.94
N THR A 339 8.51 24.43 -11.60
CA THR A 339 8.79 23.94 -12.97
C THR A 339 8.75 25.06 -14.00
N ALA A 340 7.84 26.01 -13.87
CA ALA A 340 7.76 27.18 -14.75
C ALA A 340 9.05 27.99 -14.70
N ILE A 341 9.58 28.22 -13.49
CA ILE A 341 10.87 28.92 -13.28
C ILE A 341 12.02 28.10 -13.90
N LEU A 342 12.07 26.79 -13.60
CA LEU A 342 13.16 25.91 -14.03
C LEU A 342 13.25 25.78 -15.55
N LEU A 343 12.10 25.72 -16.24
CA LEU A 343 12.02 25.59 -17.70
C LEU A 343 11.94 26.94 -18.45
N SER A 344 11.89 28.06 -17.72
CA SER A 344 11.66 29.41 -18.27
C SER A 344 10.41 29.49 -19.14
N LEU A 345 9.28 28.92 -18.62
CA LEU A 345 7.97 28.92 -19.28
C LEU A 345 6.97 29.72 -18.45
N PRO A 346 5.93 30.33 -19.09
CA PRO A 346 4.84 30.97 -18.39
C PRO A 346 4.06 29.94 -17.54
N GLU A 347 3.79 30.29 -16.28
CA GLU A 347 3.09 29.41 -15.32
C GLU A 347 1.68 29.02 -15.80
N ASP A 348 0.97 29.97 -16.46
CA ASP A 348 -0.38 29.75 -16.99
C ASP A 348 -0.45 28.64 -18.07
N VAL A 349 0.63 28.49 -18.87
CA VAL A 349 0.74 27.44 -19.88
C VAL A 349 0.81 26.06 -19.20
N LEU A 350 1.64 25.92 -18.18
CA LEU A 350 1.75 24.67 -17.42
C LEU A 350 0.47 24.36 -16.66
N THR A 351 -0.14 25.37 -16.03
CA THR A 351 -1.41 25.23 -15.28
C THR A 351 -2.53 24.71 -16.18
N ARG A 352 -2.70 25.30 -17.38
CA ARG A 352 -3.69 24.84 -18.36
C ARG A 352 -3.44 23.41 -18.80
N LYS A 353 -2.18 23.05 -19.07
CA LYS A 353 -1.84 21.70 -19.52
C LYS A 353 -2.03 20.65 -18.43
N VAL A 354 -1.71 20.97 -17.19
CA VAL A 354 -2.00 20.10 -16.02
C VAL A 354 -3.51 19.90 -15.87
N ALA A 355 -4.31 20.95 -15.98
CA ALA A 355 -5.77 20.87 -15.89
C ALA A 355 -6.36 19.99 -17.01
N GLU A 356 -5.87 20.14 -18.24
CA GLU A 356 -6.28 19.32 -19.39
C GLU A 356 -5.99 17.82 -19.13
N LEU A 357 -4.75 17.48 -18.71
CA LEU A 357 -4.37 16.09 -18.45
C LEU A 357 -5.20 15.46 -17.31
N ARG A 358 -5.49 16.23 -16.26
CA ARG A 358 -6.35 15.77 -15.17
C ARG A 358 -7.79 15.50 -15.63
N LYS A 359 -8.33 16.36 -16.48
CA LYS A 359 -9.65 16.15 -17.08
C LYS A 359 -9.67 14.89 -17.94
N GLN A 360 -8.69 14.71 -18.82
CA GLN A 360 -8.56 13.50 -19.65
C GLN A 360 -8.49 12.23 -18.79
N ALA A 361 -7.66 12.22 -17.73
CA ALA A 361 -7.55 11.09 -16.82
C ALA A 361 -8.88 10.80 -16.06
N ALA A 362 -9.62 11.82 -15.68
CA ALA A 362 -10.94 11.66 -15.05
C ALA A 362 -11.96 11.05 -16.02
N ASP A 363 -12.01 11.53 -17.27
CA ASP A 363 -12.90 11.03 -18.31
C ASP A 363 -12.58 9.56 -18.66
N GLU A 364 -11.29 9.20 -18.75
CA GLU A 364 -10.86 7.82 -18.98
C GLU A 364 -11.24 6.89 -17.82
N ARG A 365 -11.06 7.33 -16.56
CA ARG A 365 -11.49 6.56 -15.39
C ARG A 365 -13.00 6.31 -15.38
N GLN A 366 -13.77 7.29 -15.80
CA GLN A 366 -15.23 7.18 -15.91
C GLN A 366 -15.63 6.18 -17.01
N LYS A 367 -15.00 6.26 -18.19
CA LYS A 367 -15.23 5.30 -19.30
C LYS A 367 -14.90 3.86 -18.88
N ARG A 368 -13.76 3.62 -18.21
CA ARG A 368 -13.38 2.28 -17.71
C ARG A 368 -14.36 1.72 -16.68
N LYS A 369 -14.94 2.58 -15.82
CA LYS A 369 -15.98 2.14 -14.86
C LYS A 369 -17.24 1.70 -15.55
N ILE A 370 -17.63 2.37 -16.65
CA ILE A 370 -18.81 2.02 -17.47
C ILE A 370 -18.57 0.69 -18.19
N THR A 371 -17.39 0.50 -18.80
CA THR A 371 -17.06 -0.72 -19.54
C THR A 371 -16.94 -1.96 -18.63
N ASN A 372 -16.34 -1.82 -17.44
CA ASN A 372 -16.26 -2.91 -16.47
C ASN A 372 -17.61 -3.24 -15.80
N GLY A 373 -18.54 -2.27 -15.72
CA GLY A 373 -19.91 -2.50 -15.25
C GLY A 373 -20.74 -3.32 -16.25
N GLN A 374 -20.42 -3.26 -17.53
CA GLN A 374 -21.11 -4.05 -18.58
C GLN A 374 -20.53 -5.46 -18.78
N ALA A 375 -19.30 -5.72 -18.36
CA ALA A 375 -18.65 -7.03 -18.52
C ALA A 375 -19.13 -8.09 -17.53
N ASN A 376 -19.85 -7.71 -16.47
CA ASN A 376 -20.38 -8.65 -15.45
C ASN A 376 -21.80 -9.17 -15.76
N THR A 377 -22.33 -8.93 -16.97
CA THR A 377 -23.70 -9.38 -17.35
C THR A 377 -23.73 -10.34 -18.53
N LEU A 378 -22.67 -11.12 -18.77
CA LEU A 378 -22.70 -12.18 -19.77
C LEU A 378 -22.22 -13.50 -19.19
N SER A 379 -23.14 -14.28 -18.66
CA SER A 379 -23.07 -15.74 -18.66
C SER A 379 -24.34 -16.27 -19.31
N PRO A 380 -24.25 -17.12 -20.34
CA PRO A 380 -25.41 -17.70 -20.95
C PRO A 380 -25.71 -19.06 -20.33
N ASP A 381 -26.95 -19.29 -19.96
CA ASP A 381 -27.48 -20.64 -20.00
C ASP A 381 -29.00 -20.62 -20.22
N PRO A 382 -29.49 -21.43 -21.15
CA PRO A 382 -30.87 -21.39 -21.60
C PRO A 382 -31.70 -22.56 -21.04
N THR A 383 -32.84 -22.26 -20.45
CA THR A 383 -34.04 -23.12 -20.57
C THR A 383 -35.29 -22.33 -20.23
N PRO A 384 -36.40 -22.54 -20.94
CA PRO A 384 -37.55 -21.66 -20.92
C PRO A 384 -38.70 -22.15 -20.03
N ASP A 385 -39.53 -21.17 -19.67
CA ASP A 385 -40.94 -21.22 -19.27
C ASP A 385 -41.30 -21.04 -17.79
N PRO A 386 -42.47 -20.46 -17.48
CA PRO A 386 -43.32 -19.52 -18.19
C PRO A 386 -43.56 -18.15 -17.49
N GLN A 387 -44.08 -17.23 -18.24
CA GLN A 387 -44.48 -15.88 -17.79
C GLN A 387 -45.54 -15.91 -16.69
N PRO A 388 -45.48 -14.88 -15.75
CA PRO A 388 -46.51 -13.86 -15.79
C PRO A 388 -46.05 -12.41 -15.56
N THR A 389 -46.69 -11.52 -16.32
CA THR A 389 -47.08 -10.14 -16.07
C THR A 389 -46.07 -9.11 -15.52
N ASN A 390 -45.81 -8.11 -16.36
CA ASN A 390 -45.06 -6.87 -16.12
C ASN A 390 -45.51 -6.12 -14.86
N PRO A 391 -44.53 -5.57 -14.10
CA PRO A 391 -44.66 -4.23 -13.54
C PRO A 391 -43.78 -3.23 -14.27
N THR A 392 -44.32 -2.05 -14.39
CA THR A 392 -43.81 -0.83 -14.98
C THR A 392 -42.36 -0.51 -14.54
N PRO A 393 -41.46 -0.05 -15.41
CA PRO A 393 -40.10 0.30 -15.01
C PRO A 393 -40.08 1.56 -14.15
N GLU A 394 -39.51 1.45 -12.97
CA GLU A 394 -39.12 2.61 -12.16
C GLU A 394 -38.01 3.41 -12.84
N PRO A 395 -37.99 4.73 -12.73
CA PRO A 395 -37.00 5.56 -13.39
C PRO A 395 -35.61 5.35 -12.80
N ILE A 396 -34.66 4.99 -13.65
CA ILE A 396 -33.24 4.86 -13.33
C ILE A 396 -32.75 6.21 -12.78
N ALA A 397 -32.41 6.26 -11.49
CA ALA A 397 -31.86 7.44 -10.84
C ALA A 397 -30.55 7.86 -11.53
N GLN A 398 -30.49 9.09 -12.01
CA GLN A 398 -29.30 9.69 -12.59
C GLN A 398 -28.18 9.75 -11.53
N PRO A 399 -26.91 9.55 -11.86
CA PRO A 399 -25.82 9.63 -10.91
C PRO A 399 -25.69 11.07 -10.39
N LEU A 400 -25.73 11.20 -9.07
CA LEU A 400 -25.61 12.50 -8.36
C LEU A 400 -24.34 13.24 -8.78
N SER A 401 -24.45 14.54 -9.02
CA SER A 401 -23.32 15.42 -9.31
C SER A 401 -22.34 15.47 -8.13
N HIS A 402 -21.09 15.89 -8.36
CA HIS A 402 -20.09 16.06 -7.30
C HIS A 402 -20.59 17.04 -6.20
N LYS A 403 -21.27 18.11 -6.59
CA LYS A 403 -21.84 19.11 -5.68
C LYS A 403 -22.94 18.47 -4.80
N GLU A 404 -23.84 17.71 -5.39
CA GLU A 404 -24.90 17.02 -4.64
C GLU A 404 -24.38 15.97 -3.67
N ARG A 405 -23.31 15.24 -4.05
CA ARG A 405 -22.67 14.28 -3.16
C ARG A 405 -22.00 14.95 -1.97
N ASN A 406 -21.35 16.10 -2.16
CA ASN A 406 -20.75 16.86 -1.08
C ASN A 406 -21.81 17.40 -0.11
N ILE A 407 -22.94 17.89 -0.64
CA ILE A 407 -24.08 18.33 0.18
C ILE A 407 -24.66 17.16 0.99
N LEU A 408 -24.80 15.96 0.37
CA LEU A 408 -25.22 14.76 1.09
C LEU A 408 -24.27 14.39 2.24
N ASN A 409 -22.97 14.49 2.03
CA ASN A 409 -21.99 14.25 3.08
C ASN A 409 -22.10 15.26 4.23
N LEU A 410 -22.31 16.54 3.91
CA LEU A 410 -22.56 17.58 4.94
C LEU A 410 -23.82 17.29 5.74
N ILE A 411 -24.92 16.91 5.09
CA ILE A 411 -26.18 16.53 5.75
C ILE A 411 -25.96 15.28 6.64
N GLN A 412 -25.19 14.32 6.18
CA GLN A 412 -24.85 13.13 6.98
C GLN A 412 -24.08 13.53 8.25
N VAL A 413 -23.13 14.44 8.15
CA VAL A 413 -22.39 14.94 9.32
C VAL A 413 -23.30 15.71 10.27
N LEU A 414 -24.20 16.58 9.75
CA LEU A 414 -25.18 17.29 10.56
C LEU A 414 -26.11 16.35 11.33
N ILE A 415 -26.63 15.31 10.68
CA ILE A 415 -27.55 14.35 11.32
C ILE A 415 -26.84 13.48 12.35
N ARG A 416 -25.59 13.06 12.11
CA ARG A 416 -24.85 12.14 13.00
C ARG A 416 -24.13 12.84 14.15
N TYR A 417 -23.63 14.05 13.92
CA TYR A 417 -22.65 14.69 14.80
C TYR A 417 -22.93 16.18 15.08
N GLY A 418 -24.04 16.71 14.63
CA GLY A 418 -24.33 18.15 14.67
C GLY A 418 -24.26 18.76 16.06
N GLU A 419 -24.64 18.02 17.11
CA GLU A 419 -24.61 18.47 18.50
C GLU A 419 -23.24 18.35 19.18
N ARG A 420 -22.28 17.66 18.54
CA ARG A 420 -20.95 17.50 19.14
C ARG A 420 -20.20 18.82 19.18
N VAL A 421 -19.54 19.07 20.30
CA VAL A 421 -18.66 20.23 20.44
C VAL A 421 -17.47 20.08 19.53
N LEU A 422 -17.26 21.04 18.62
CA LEU A 422 -16.13 21.08 17.71
C LEU A 422 -14.91 21.69 18.41
N TYR A 423 -15.10 22.82 19.07
CA TYR A 423 -14.12 23.43 19.95
C TYR A 423 -14.79 24.27 21.04
N GLN A 424 -14.11 24.43 22.16
CA GLN A 424 -14.53 25.20 23.32
C GLN A 424 -13.41 26.13 23.76
N THR A 425 -13.72 27.42 23.91
CA THR A 425 -12.88 28.44 24.54
C THR A 425 -13.52 28.88 25.84
N GLU A 426 -12.83 29.72 26.64
CA GLU A 426 -13.39 30.24 27.90
C GLU A 426 -14.73 30.99 27.72
N ASP A 427 -14.94 31.61 26.55
CA ASP A 427 -16.12 32.45 26.27
C ASP A 427 -17.09 31.86 25.22
N GLN A 428 -16.72 30.82 24.49
CA GLN A 428 -17.54 30.27 23.41
C GLN A 428 -17.40 28.76 23.27
N MET A 429 -18.54 28.11 23.06
CA MET A 429 -18.63 26.69 22.67
C MET A 429 -19.33 26.63 21.32
N ILE A 430 -18.65 26.06 20.31
CA ILE A 430 -19.18 25.91 18.96
C ILE A 430 -19.34 24.44 18.63
N THR A 431 -20.55 24.07 18.22
CA THR A 431 -20.86 22.71 17.79
C THR A 431 -20.51 22.49 16.32
N VAL A 432 -20.41 21.22 15.92
CA VAL A 432 -20.21 20.83 14.51
C VAL A 432 -21.30 21.41 13.61
N GLY A 433 -22.55 21.38 14.08
CA GLY A 433 -23.67 21.91 13.32
C GLY A 433 -23.61 23.42 13.16
N GLU A 434 -23.34 24.17 14.22
CA GLU A 434 -23.16 25.64 14.15
C GLU A 434 -22.04 26.02 13.19
N TYR A 435 -20.93 25.33 13.24
CA TYR A 435 -19.82 25.59 12.33
C TYR A 435 -20.24 25.36 10.86
N ILE A 436 -20.84 24.20 10.55
CA ILE A 436 -21.30 23.89 9.18
C ILE A 436 -22.33 24.91 8.67
N ILE A 437 -23.32 25.29 9.49
CA ILE A 437 -24.33 26.27 9.09
C ILE A 437 -23.70 27.64 8.85
N THR A 438 -22.74 28.03 9.68
CA THR A 438 -22.04 29.32 9.51
C THR A 438 -21.25 29.32 8.19
N GLU A 439 -20.55 28.25 7.85
CA GLU A 439 -19.80 28.15 6.59
C GLU A 439 -20.73 28.11 5.35
N ILE A 440 -21.84 27.37 5.43
CA ILE A 440 -22.84 27.37 4.36
C ILE A 440 -23.35 28.78 4.07
N ASN A 441 -23.60 29.58 5.12
CA ASN A 441 -24.09 30.96 4.99
C ASN A 441 -23.00 31.92 4.49
N ASN A 442 -21.78 31.82 5.03
CA ASN A 442 -20.64 32.67 4.63
C ASN A 442 -20.25 32.46 3.17
N ASP A 443 -20.24 31.23 2.70
CA ASP A 443 -19.88 30.88 1.33
C ASP A 443 -21.06 30.94 0.36
N SER A 444 -22.26 31.30 0.84
CA SER A 444 -23.51 31.36 0.05
C SER A 444 -23.72 30.11 -0.79
N ILE A 445 -23.55 28.93 -0.18
CA ILE A 445 -23.62 27.65 -0.87
C ILE A 445 -25.02 27.37 -1.35
N ASP A 446 -25.22 27.38 -2.67
CA ASP A 446 -26.50 27.03 -3.30
C ASP A 446 -26.76 25.49 -3.19
N ILE A 447 -27.95 25.13 -2.67
CA ILE A 447 -28.40 23.74 -2.46
C ILE A 447 -29.54 23.46 -3.45
N PRO A 448 -29.23 22.86 -4.62
CA PRO A 448 -30.20 22.71 -5.71
C PRO A 448 -31.28 21.67 -5.43
N ASN A 449 -31.02 20.70 -4.58
CA ASN A 449 -31.97 19.63 -4.25
C ASN A 449 -32.96 20.13 -3.17
N PRO A 450 -34.29 20.19 -3.45
CA PRO A 450 -35.29 20.71 -2.51
C PRO A 450 -35.35 19.92 -1.18
N LEU A 451 -35.16 18.59 -1.22
CA LEU A 451 -35.16 17.76 -0.02
C LEU A 451 -33.94 18.04 0.87
N HIS A 452 -32.78 18.21 0.27
CA HIS A 452 -31.53 18.51 1.00
C HIS A 452 -31.61 19.90 1.64
N LYS A 453 -32.18 20.88 0.90
CA LYS A 453 -32.45 22.24 1.42
C LYS A 453 -33.40 22.21 2.61
N LEU A 454 -34.48 21.44 2.50
CA LEU A 454 -35.47 21.33 3.57
C LEU A 454 -34.86 20.72 4.86
N VAL A 455 -33.99 19.73 4.74
CA VAL A 455 -33.27 19.15 5.91
C VAL A 455 -32.37 20.17 6.59
N ILE A 456 -31.66 21.01 5.82
CA ILE A 456 -30.80 22.07 6.38
C ILE A 456 -31.64 23.16 7.03
N ASP A 457 -32.73 23.60 6.38
CA ASP A 457 -33.64 24.61 6.91
C ASP A 457 -34.29 24.14 8.23
N GLU A 458 -34.73 22.88 8.31
CA GLU A 458 -35.26 22.26 9.53
C GLU A 458 -34.18 22.12 10.63
N TYR A 459 -32.95 21.80 10.27
CA TYR A 459 -31.84 21.81 11.23
C TYR A 459 -31.62 23.20 11.82
N VAL A 460 -31.55 24.24 10.97
CA VAL A 460 -31.36 25.63 11.38
C VAL A 460 -32.50 26.11 12.30
N ALA A 461 -33.72 25.67 12.03
CA ALA A 461 -34.88 26.05 12.85
C ALA A 461 -34.87 25.40 14.26
N ASN A 462 -34.21 24.26 14.43
CA ASN A 462 -34.36 23.48 15.65
C ASN A 462 -33.07 23.29 16.46
N TYR A 463 -31.88 23.53 15.92
CA TYR A 463 -30.60 23.16 16.54
C TYR A 463 -30.33 23.84 17.89
N GLN A 464 -30.95 24.98 18.17
CA GLN A 464 -30.83 25.70 19.45
C GLN A 464 -31.88 25.26 20.49
N ALA A 465 -32.80 24.36 20.14
CA ALA A 465 -33.81 23.90 21.07
C ALA A 465 -33.19 23.01 22.18
N PRO A 466 -33.60 23.18 23.43
CA PRO A 466 -33.14 22.35 24.54
C PRO A 466 -33.41 20.85 24.23
N GLN A 467 -32.39 20.00 24.36
CA GLN A 467 -32.48 18.58 24.09
C GLN A 467 -32.67 18.18 22.60
N PHE A 468 -32.39 19.07 21.66
CA PHE A 468 -32.39 18.71 20.24
C PHE A 468 -31.29 17.71 19.93
N VAL A 469 -31.68 16.56 19.38
CA VAL A 469 -30.78 15.51 18.88
C VAL A 469 -31.14 15.25 17.42
N ALA A 470 -30.31 15.72 16.50
CA ALA A 470 -30.61 15.70 15.07
C ALA A 470 -30.94 14.31 14.54
N SER A 471 -30.19 13.30 14.94
CA SER A 471 -30.42 11.91 14.54
C SER A 471 -31.83 11.41 14.94
N VAL A 472 -32.27 11.73 16.15
CA VAL A 472 -33.59 11.34 16.66
C VAL A 472 -34.70 12.17 15.98
N PHE A 473 -34.48 13.49 15.87
CA PHE A 473 -35.45 14.41 15.27
C PHE A 473 -35.73 14.02 13.80
N PHE A 474 -34.72 13.81 12.98
CA PHE A 474 -34.88 13.51 11.57
C PHE A 474 -35.37 12.06 11.31
N GLN A 475 -35.04 11.09 12.15
CA GLN A 475 -35.60 9.73 12.04
C GLN A 475 -37.13 9.70 12.25
N HIS A 476 -37.63 10.52 13.15
CA HIS A 476 -39.07 10.59 13.48
C HIS A 476 -39.79 11.78 12.80
N HIS A 477 -39.18 12.34 11.79
CA HIS A 477 -39.74 13.48 11.10
C HIS A 477 -41.09 13.15 10.39
N PRO A 478 -42.12 14.01 10.47
CA PRO A 478 -43.44 13.75 9.87
C PRO A 478 -43.39 13.62 8.34
N ASN A 479 -42.41 14.24 7.69
CA ASN A 479 -42.16 14.04 6.26
C ASN A 479 -41.42 12.74 6.02
N ALA A 480 -42.08 11.78 5.38
CA ALA A 480 -41.52 10.45 5.11
C ALA A 480 -40.22 10.46 4.28
N ALA A 481 -40.06 11.45 3.36
CA ALA A 481 -38.84 11.56 2.57
C ALA A 481 -37.62 12.01 3.41
N ILE A 482 -37.83 12.89 4.39
CA ILE A 482 -36.79 13.32 5.34
C ILE A 482 -36.41 12.17 6.28
N SER A 483 -37.44 11.49 6.85
CA SER A 483 -37.24 10.36 7.73
C SER A 483 -36.47 9.22 7.03
N GLN A 484 -36.84 8.88 5.79
CA GLN A 484 -36.12 7.87 5.00
C GLN A 484 -34.68 8.28 4.72
N LEU A 485 -34.45 9.53 4.32
CA LEU A 485 -33.11 10.05 4.10
C LEU A 485 -32.26 9.97 5.38
N ALA A 486 -32.80 10.32 6.53
CA ALA A 486 -32.11 10.25 7.82
C ALA A 486 -31.75 8.80 8.19
N VAL A 487 -32.68 7.88 8.05
CA VAL A 487 -32.44 6.44 8.29
C VAL A 487 -31.32 5.92 7.37
N ASP A 488 -31.35 6.29 6.09
CA ASP A 488 -30.34 5.92 5.11
C ASP A 488 -28.95 6.50 5.44
N MET A 489 -28.88 7.67 6.06
CA MET A 489 -27.65 8.34 6.45
C MET A 489 -27.08 7.85 7.80
N ILE A 490 -27.96 7.42 8.70
CA ILE A 490 -27.56 6.88 10.01
C ILE A 490 -27.20 5.40 9.90
N ALA A 491 -27.88 4.65 9.03
CA ALA A 491 -27.54 3.26 8.76
C ALA A 491 -26.12 3.18 8.15
N ASP A 492 -25.28 2.32 8.74
CA ASP A 492 -23.95 2.02 8.19
C ASP A 492 -24.10 1.22 6.89
N LYS A 493 -24.35 1.91 5.78
CA LYS A 493 -24.45 1.30 4.43
C LYS A 493 -23.14 0.65 3.95
N TYR A 494 -22.05 0.97 4.61
CA TYR A 494 -20.75 0.35 4.36
C TYR A 494 -20.39 -0.51 5.56
N GLN A 495 -20.61 -1.82 5.47
CA GLN A 495 -19.73 -2.73 6.17
C GLN A 495 -18.32 -2.38 5.71
N LEU A 496 -17.55 -1.73 6.59
CA LEU A 496 -16.14 -1.49 6.40
C LEU A 496 -15.53 -2.78 5.87
N SER A 497 -14.84 -2.70 4.73
CA SER A 497 -14.12 -3.86 4.23
C SER A 497 -13.30 -4.41 5.39
N ARG A 498 -13.08 -5.72 5.47
CA ARG A 498 -12.31 -6.36 6.58
C ARG A 498 -10.95 -5.72 6.87
N MET A 499 -10.47 -4.88 5.97
CA MET A 499 -9.26 -4.06 6.11
C MET A 499 -9.53 -2.78 6.90
N TYR A 500 -10.74 -2.23 6.84
CA TYR A 500 -11.16 -1.04 7.57
C TYR A 500 -11.78 -1.35 8.94
N SER A 501 -12.45 -2.48 9.13
CA SER A 501 -12.90 -2.90 10.46
C SER A 501 -11.73 -3.21 11.42
N LYS A 502 -10.52 -3.46 10.89
CA LYS A 502 -9.27 -3.46 11.67
C LYS A 502 -8.74 -2.05 11.99
N ARG A 503 -9.25 -1.01 11.33
CA ARG A 503 -8.93 0.41 11.56
C ARG A 503 -9.96 1.15 12.42
N SER A 504 -11.05 0.53 12.82
CA SER A 504 -12.02 1.12 13.76
C SER A 504 -11.44 1.43 15.16
N ILE A 505 -10.15 1.16 15.36
CA ILE A 505 -9.38 1.76 16.48
C ILE A 505 -9.26 3.28 16.34
N SER A 506 -9.34 3.85 15.13
CA SER A 506 -9.29 5.30 14.95
C SER A 506 -10.64 5.99 15.15
N GLU A 507 -11.75 5.29 15.05
CA GLU A 507 -13.07 5.88 15.35
C GLU A 507 -13.36 5.95 16.85
N ASN A 508 -12.76 5.06 17.66
CA ASN A 508 -12.86 5.13 19.12
C ASN A 508 -11.90 6.16 19.76
N VAL A 509 -10.94 6.70 19.01
CA VAL A 509 -10.06 7.80 19.48
C VAL A 509 -10.76 9.16 19.32
N THR A 510 -11.84 9.23 18.54
CA THR A 510 -12.69 10.43 18.45
C THR A 510 -13.85 10.41 19.45
N GLN A 511 -13.84 9.49 20.42
CA GLN A 511 -14.82 9.45 21.52
C GLN A 511 -14.23 9.86 22.88
N GLU A 512 -12.96 10.35 22.93
CA GLU A 512 -12.41 11.07 24.08
C GLU A 512 -12.19 12.53 23.77
#